data_5c33e7eca7736203257144d3e5c0d562
#
_entry.id   5c33e7eca7736203257144d3e5c0d562
#
_cell.length_a   1.000
_cell.length_b   1.000
_cell.length_c   1.000
_cell.angle_alpha   90.00
_cell.angle_beta   90.00
_cell.angle_gamma   90.00
#
_symmetry.space_group_name_H-M   'P 1'
#
loop_
_entity.id
_entity.type
_entity.pdbx_description
1 polymer ?
#
loop_
_entity_poly.entity_id
_entity_poly.type
_entity_poly.pdbx_seq_one_letter_code
_entity_poly.pdbx_strand_id
1 'polypeptide(L)'
;MALKWRNILAVTLAALVLAGIACAEVVEFRSCDENIDDEADLPQRNCSVKALRITPCPESAEGKPCKIKRGDSVELAVDFTPDQPVSELSGRAYWTNQLVDLPLLGMDTNACNYTACPLQPNKMQTYTYKLEISPFFPIRAYDVKWKLWSENTECCFITAIKLVR
;
A
#
# COMPACT_ATOMS: atom_id res chain seq x y z
N MET A 1 -43.23 -6.98 62.48
CA MET A 1 -41.89 -7.37 61.98
C MET A 1 -41.78 -6.96 60.55
N ALA A 2 -41.08 -5.88 60.25
CA ALA A 2 -40.96 -5.35 58.89
C ALA A 2 -39.57 -5.70 58.38
N LEU A 3 -39.50 -6.52 57.34
CA LEU A 3 -38.27 -6.92 56.69
C LEU A 3 -37.94 -5.91 55.56
N LYS A 4 -36.88 -5.14 55.77
CA LYS A 4 -36.42 -4.09 54.90
C LYS A 4 -35.57 -4.72 53.78
N TRP A 5 -36.12 -4.79 52.57
CA TRP A 5 -35.38 -5.19 51.36
C TRP A 5 -34.55 -4.01 50.90
N ARG A 6 -33.23 -4.14 51.02
CA ARG A 6 -32.28 -3.19 50.44
C ARG A 6 -31.94 -3.68 49.02
N ASN A 7 -32.41 -2.92 48.02
CA ASN A 7 -32.04 -3.10 46.64
C ASN A 7 -30.55 -2.77 46.46
N ILE A 8 -29.78 -3.80 46.18
CA ILE A 8 -28.39 -3.61 45.71
C ILE A 8 -28.47 -3.50 44.19
N LEU A 9 -28.42 -2.26 43.70
CA LEU A 9 -28.21 -1.98 42.28
C LEU A 9 -26.74 -2.29 41.98
N ALA A 10 -26.52 -3.44 41.36
CA ALA A 10 -25.21 -3.74 40.74
C ALA A 10 -25.12 -2.95 39.43
N VAL A 11 -24.38 -1.87 39.45
CA VAL A 11 -23.99 -1.13 38.26
C VAL A 11 -22.86 -1.92 37.57
N THR A 12 -23.21 -2.73 36.59
CA THR A 12 -22.23 -3.34 35.69
C THR A 12 -21.75 -2.28 34.72
N LEU A 13 -20.58 -1.74 34.97
CA LEU A 13 -19.84 -0.93 34.01
C LEU A 13 -19.42 -1.85 32.87
N ALA A 14 -20.17 -1.87 31.78
CA ALA A 14 -19.73 -2.44 30.51
C ALA A 14 -18.64 -1.51 29.94
N ALA A 15 -17.38 -1.86 30.16
CA ALA A 15 -16.28 -1.24 29.45
C ALA A 15 -16.37 -1.67 27.97
N LEU A 16 -16.93 -0.80 27.13
CA LEU A 16 -16.77 -0.92 25.68
C LEU A 16 -15.29 -0.74 25.33
N VAL A 17 -14.61 -1.85 25.14
CA VAL A 17 -13.30 -1.87 24.49
C VAL A 17 -13.58 -1.58 23.02
N LEU A 18 -13.46 -0.32 22.63
CA LEU A 18 -13.36 0.08 21.23
C LEU A 18 -12.01 -0.46 20.70
N ALA A 19 -12.04 -1.71 20.26
CA ALA A 19 -10.98 -2.23 19.41
C ALA A 19 -11.01 -1.38 18.14
N GLY A 20 -10.12 -0.40 18.05
CA GLY A 20 -9.91 0.36 16.84
C GLY A 20 -9.54 -0.63 15.74
N ILE A 21 -10.50 -0.91 14.85
CA ILE A 21 -10.21 -1.59 13.60
C ILE A 21 -9.27 -0.64 12.87
N ALA A 22 -7.99 -0.99 12.78
CA ALA A 22 -7.06 -0.30 11.90
C ALA A 22 -7.56 -0.52 10.48
N CYS A 23 -8.40 0.38 10.01
CA CYS A 23 -8.85 0.38 8.63
C CYS A 23 -7.63 0.72 7.78
N ALA A 24 -7.18 -0.21 6.96
CA ALA A 24 -6.14 0.06 5.99
C ALA A 24 -6.64 1.18 5.06
N GLU A 25 -5.90 2.29 5.04
CA GLU A 25 -6.34 3.52 4.40
C GLU A 25 -6.09 3.43 2.90
N VAL A 26 -7.16 3.37 2.10
CA VAL A 26 -7.08 3.34 0.64
C VAL A 26 -6.60 4.70 0.15
N VAL A 27 -5.57 4.69 -0.68
CA VAL A 27 -4.96 5.90 -1.24
C VAL A 27 -5.13 5.94 -2.75
N GLU A 28 -5.12 7.16 -3.29
CA GLU A 28 -5.16 7.37 -4.73
C GLU A 28 -3.84 6.97 -5.38
N PHE A 29 -3.95 6.36 -6.54
CA PHE A 29 -2.82 6.02 -7.39
C PHE A 29 -3.21 6.21 -8.86
N ARG A 30 -2.20 6.37 -9.72
CA ARG A 30 -2.38 6.42 -11.17
C ARG A 30 -1.61 5.29 -11.83
N SER A 31 -2.06 4.87 -13.01
CA SER A 31 -1.29 3.94 -13.84
C SER A 31 0.02 4.59 -14.31
N CYS A 32 1.04 3.78 -14.51
CA CYS A 32 2.28 4.26 -15.11
C CYS A 32 2.11 4.70 -16.58
N ASP A 33 1.00 4.38 -17.20
CA ASP A 33 0.73 4.62 -18.63
C ASP A 33 -0.03 5.92 -18.90
N GLU A 34 -0.48 6.64 -17.85
CA GLU A 34 -1.33 7.83 -17.99
C GLU A 34 -0.71 8.99 -18.81
N ASN A 35 0.60 8.95 -19.07
CA ASN A 35 1.30 9.99 -19.83
C ASN A 35 1.85 9.49 -21.17
N ILE A 36 1.42 8.33 -21.65
CA ILE A 36 1.84 7.77 -22.95
C ILE A 36 0.73 8.10 -23.95
N ASP A 37 0.98 9.10 -24.79
CA ASP A 37 0.00 9.59 -25.77
C ASP A 37 -0.20 8.64 -26.96
N ASP A 38 0.67 7.63 -27.13
CA ASP A 38 0.63 6.71 -28.26
C ASP A 38 0.31 5.28 -27.80
N GLU A 39 -0.88 4.80 -28.14
CA GLU A 39 -1.38 3.47 -27.73
C GLU A 39 -0.51 2.32 -28.28
N ALA A 40 0.26 2.58 -29.35
CA ALA A 40 1.17 1.61 -29.95
C ALA A 40 2.46 1.39 -29.13
N ASP A 41 2.84 2.35 -28.29
CA ASP A 41 4.04 2.31 -27.44
C ASP A 41 3.75 1.84 -26.01
N LEU A 42 2.51 1.53 -25.68
CA LEU A 42 2.13 1.02 -24.37
C LEU A 42 2.74 -0.37 -24.15
N PRO A 43 3.51 -0.55 -23.08
CA PRO A 43 3.98 -1.88 -22.69
C PRO A 43 2.78 -2.79 -22.42
N GLN A 44 2.82 -4.03 -22.92
CA GLN A 44 1.77 -5.02 -22.60
C GLN A 44 1.82 -5.34 -21.11
N ARG A 45 0.95 -4.67 -20.35
CA ARG A 45 0.80 -4.90 -18.91
C ARG A 45 -0.27 -5.96 -18.68
N ASN A 46 0.14 -7.21 -18.59
CA ASN A 46 -0.74 -8.34 -18.29
C ASN A 46 -1.07 -8.37 -16.78
N CYS A 47 -1.49 -7.22 -16.23
CA CYS A 47 -1.81 -7.08 -14.82
C CYS A 47 -2.64 -5.81 -14.54
N SER A 48 -3.61 -5.91 -13.67
CA SER A 48 -4.41 -4.78 -13.22
C SER A 48 -4.26 -4.56 -11.71
N VAL A 49 -3.94 -3.32 -11.30
CA VAL A 49 -3.96 -2.87 -9.91
C VAL A 49 -5.37 -2.44 -9.54
N LYS A 50 -5.91 -2.95 -8.45
CA LYS A 50 -7.29 -2.73 -8.01
C LYS A 50 -7.41 -1.76 -6.85
N ALA A 51 -6.50 -1.85 -5.89
CA ALA A 51 -6.47 -0.97 -4.73
C ALA A 51 -5.04 -0.84 -4.20
N LEU A 52 -4.76 0.34 -3.66
CA LEU A 52 -3.54 0.63 -2.93
C LEU A 52 -3.91 1.10 -1.53
N ARG A 53 -3.26 0.55 -0.53
CA ARG A 53 -3.38 0.97 0.87
C ARG A 53 -2.01 1.30 1.42
N ILE A 54 -1.93 2.37 2.19
CA ILE A 54 -0.73 2.79 2.92
C ILE A 54 -1.10 2.96 4.38
N THR A 55 -0.32 2.40 5.29
CA THR A 55 -0.59 2.45 6.73
C THR A 55 0.67 2.83 7.51
N PRO A 56 0.62 3.89 8.32
CA PRO A 56 -0.50 4.83 8.52
C PRO A 56 -0.61 5.89 7.41
N CYS A 57 -1.82 6.31 7.07
CA CYS A 57 -2.10 7.40 6.15
C CYS A 57 -3.44 8.09 6.46
N PRO A 58 -3.58 8.80 7.58
CA PRO A 58 -4.83 9.48 7.93
C PRO A 58 -5.26 10.52 6.87
N GLU A 59 -4.34 11.02 6.08
CA GLU A 59 -4.60 11.98 5.02
C GLU A 59 -5.42 11.41 3.85
N SER A 60 -5.46 10.08 3.68
CA SER A 60 -6.21 9.41 2.61
C SER A 60 -7.71 9.71 2.67
N ALA A 61 -8.27 9.89 3.87
CA ALA A 61 -9.67 10.27 4.06
C ALA A 61 -10.03 11.63 3.42
N GLU A 62 -9.02 12.47 3.16
CA GLU A 62 -9.18 13.78 2.52
C GLU A 62 -8.66 13.78 1.07
N GLY A 63 -8.30 12.62 0.49
CA GLY A 63 -7.70 12.52 -0.84
C GLY A 63 -6.33 13.19 -0.94
N LYS A 64 -5.59 13.29 0.16
CA LYS A 64 -4.29 13.94 0.21
C LYS A 64 -3.15 12.93 0.27
N PRO A 65 -1.95 13.30 -0.23
CA PRO A 65 -0.76 12.44 -0.11
C PRO A 65 -0.43 12.10 1.34
N CYS A 66 -0.13 10.84 1.59
CA CYS A 66 0.27 10.35 2.91
C CYS A 66 1.50 11.09 3.43
N LYS A 67 1.43 11.62 4.65
CA LYS A 67 2.58 12.19 5.33
C LYS A 67 3.33 11.10 6.08
N ILE A 68 4.57 10.86 5.67
CA ILE A 68 5.42 9.86 6.27
C ILE A 68 6.60 10.54 6.93
N LYS A 69 6.79 10.25 8.21
CA LYS A 69 7.92 10.79 8.95
C LYS A 69 9.20 10.07 8.56
N ARG A 70 10.29 10.84 8.39
CA ARG A 70 11.61 10.28 8.13
C ARG A 70 12.11 9.47 9.32
N GLY A 71 12.67 8.30 9.06
CA GLY A 71 13.11 7.36 10.08
C GLY A 71 12.02 6.37 10.52
N ASP A 72 10.77 6.59 10.13
CA ASP A 72 9.69 5.66 10.40
C ASP A 72 9.55 4.64 9.27
N SER A 73 8.72 3.64 9.48
CA SER A 73 8.33 2.67 8.47
C SER A 73 6.86 2.86 8.08
N VAL A 74 6.54 2.47 6.87
CA VAL A 74 5.19 2.48 6.33
C VAL A 74 4.91 1.13 5.68
N GLU A 75 3.71 0.62 5.88
CA GLU A 75 3.25 -0.59 5.19
C GLU A 75 2.45 -0.19 3.95
N LEU A 76 2.81 -0.79 2.83
CA LEU A 76 2.11 -0.68 1.56
C LEU A 76 1.47 -2.02 1.25
N ALA A 77 0.16 -2.03 0.96
CA ALA A 77 -0.57 -3.19 0.49
C ALA A 77 -1.25 -2.90 -0.84
N VAL A 78 -0.97 -3.73 -1.83
CA VAL A 78 -1.49 -3.59 -3.20
C VAL A 78 -2.33 -4.80 -3.55
N ASP A 79 -3.59 -4.57 -3.92
CA ASP A 79 -4.43 -5.59 -4.52
C ASP A 79 -4.27 -5.53 -6.04
N PHE A 80 -3.89 -6.65 -6.63
CA PHE A 80 -3.65 -6.75 -8.06
C PHE A 80 -4.14 -8.09 -8.62
N THR A 81 -4.36 -8.12 -9.93
CA THR A 81 -4.81 -9.31 -10.63
C THR A 81 -3.91 -9.51 -11.85
N PRO A 82 -3.09 -10.57 -11.90
CA PRO A 82 -2.32 -10.92 -13.07
C PRO A 82 -3.21 -11.59 -14.11
N ASP A 83 -2.97 -11.35 -15.40
CA ASP A 83 -3.70 -11.98 -16.48
C ASP A 83 -3.04 -13.30 -16.93
N GLN A 84 -1.79 -13.52 -16.51
CA GLN A 84 -0.99 -14.70 -16.85
C GLN A 84 -0.53 -15.42 -15.57
N PRO A 85 -0.24 -16.74 -15.64
CA PRO A 85 0.35 -17.44 -14.53
C PRO A 85 1.79 -16.94 -14.29
N VAL A 86 2.15 -16.72 -13.03
CA VAL A 86 3.47 -16.20 -12.65
C VAL A 86 4.06 -17.06 -11.55
N SER A 87 5.20 -17.72 -11.85
CA SER A 87 5.92 -18.56 -10.88
C SER A 87 6.84 -17.75 -9.97
N GLU A 88 7.51 -16.74 -10.55
CA GLU A 88 8.45 -15.86 -9.87
C GLU A 88 8.05 -14.41 -10.13
N LEU A 89 7.99 -13.62 -9.07
CA LEU A 89 7.61 -12.21 -9.13
C LEU A 89 8.69 -11.36 -8.49
N SER A 90 9.09 -10.32 -9.20
CA SER A 90 9.98 -9.27 -8.68
C SER A 90 9.17 -8.04 -8.30
N GLY A 91 9.65 -7.28 -7.31
CA GLY A 91 9.01 -6.03 -6.88
C GLY A 91 10.03 -4.95 -6.51
N ARG A 92 9.79 -3.71 -6.88
CA ARG A 92 10.64 -2.58 -6.49
C ARG A 92 9.89 -1.25 -6.54
N ALA A 93 10.25 -0.36 -5.63
CA ALA A 93 9.84 1.02 -5.64
C ALA A 93 10.93 1.92 -6.25
N TYR A 94 10.50 3.03 -6.83
CA TYR A 94 11.35 4.04 -7.44
C TYR A 94 10.88 5.44 -7.03
N TRP A 95 11.82 6.33 -6.76
CA TRP A 95 11.55 7.75 -6.81
C TRP A 95 11.45 8.14 -8.28
N THR A 96 10.30 8.63 -8.70
CA THR A 96 10.10 9.00 -10.10
C THR A 96 9.91 10.50 -10.27
N ASN A 97 10.36 11.01 -11.39
CA ASN A 97 10.03 12.31 -11.91
C ASN A 97 9.83 12.17 -13.44
N GLN A 98 9.56 13.26 -14.13
CA GLN A 98 9.31 13.23 -15.58
C GLN A 98 10.49 12.73 -16.43
N LEU A 99 11.69 12.62 -15.88
CA LEU A 99 12.92 12.34 -16.63
C LEU A 99 13.53 10.99 -16.26
N VAL A 100 13.46 10.57 -15.00
CA VAL A 100 14.21 9.41 -14.51
C VAL A 100 13.52 8.71 -13.34
N ASP A 101 13.65 7.39 -13.31
CA ASP A 101 13.25 6.52 -12.20
C ASP A 101 14.51 6.12 -11.42
N LEU A 102 14.60 6.55 -10.16
CA LEU A 102 15.70 6.18 -9.27
C LEU A 102 15.24 5.06 -8.34
N PRO A 103 15.83 3.86 -8.42
CA PRO A 103 15.40 2.74 -7.58
C PRO A 103 15.65 3.02 -6.09
N LEU A 104 14.73 2.63 -5.24
CA LEU A 104 14.95 2.57 -3.81
C LEU A 104 15.91 1.42 -3.51
N LEU A 105 17.06 1.77 -2.95
CA LEU A 105 18.09 0.79 -2.59
C LEU A 105 17.74 0.09 -1.29
N GLY A 106 18.23 -1.15 -1.12
CA GLY A 106 18.05 -1.94 0.09
C GLY A 106 16.71 -2.68 0.20
N MET A 107 15.86 -2.60 -0.83
CA MET A 107 14.64 -3.41 -0.90
C MET A 107 14.96 -4.88 -1.24
N ASP A 108 14.28 -5.81 -0.58
CA ASP A 108 14.16 -7.16 -1.08
C ASP A 108 13.27 -7.15 -2.32
N THR A 109 13.82 -7.58 -3.45
CA THR A 109 13.13 -7.57 -4.73
C THR A 109 12.41 -8.87 -5.06
N ASN A 110 12.54 -9.91 -4.24
CA ASN A 110 11.75 -11.13 -4.39
C ASN A 110 10.34 -10.91 -3.85
N ALA A 111 9.42 -10.52 -4.74
CA ALA A 111 8.05 -10.22 -4.34
C ALA A 111 7.28 -11.43 -3.83
N CYS A 112 7.70 -12.66 -4.14
CA CYS A 112 7.11 -13.88 -3.59
C CYS A 112 7.30 -14.03 -2.07
N ASN A 113 8.19 -13.25 -1.44
CA ASN A 113 8.28 -13.15 0.02
C ASN A 113 7.14 -12.31 0.64
N TYR A 114 6.41 -11.57 -0.19
CA TYR A 114 5.42 -10.55 0.21
C TYR A 114 4.03 -10.79 -0.40
N THR A 115 3.87 -11.82 -1.22
CA THR A 115 2.59 -12.30 -1.77
C THR A 115 2.67 -13.81 -1.99
N ALA A 116 1.53 -14.46 -2.15
CA ALA A 116 1.51 -15.91 -2.38
C ALA A 116 1.90 -16.23 -3.83
N CYS A 117 3.01 -16.94 -4.04
CA CYS A 117 3.39 -17.51 -5.32
C CYS A 117 3.16 -19.04 -5.33
N PRO A 118 2.88 -19.65 -6.50
CA PRO A 118 2.71 -19.04 -7.81
C PRO A 118 1.38 -18.27 -7.91
N LEU A 119 1.38 -17.17 -8.70
CA LEU A 119 0.16 -16.43 -8.98
C LEU A 119 -0.69 -17.15 -10.02
N GLN A 120 -1.99 -17.11 -9.84
CA GLN A 120 -2.96 -17.67 -10.77
C GLN A 120 -3.57 -16.55 -11.63
N PRO A 121 -3.78 -16.79 -12.95
CA PRO A 121 -4.38 -15.79 -13.83
C PRO A 121 -5.79 -15.41 -13.35
N ASN A 122 -6.12 -14.15 -13.48
CA ASN A 122 -7.42 -13.58 -13.14
C ASN A 122 -7.84 -13.75 -11.66
N LYS A 123 -6.91 -14.12 -10.78
CA LYS A 123 -7.16 -14.23 -9.35
C LYS A 123 -6.52 -13.05 -8.62
N MET A 124 -7.35 -12.32 -7.86
CA MET A 124 -6.87 -11.22 -7.05
C MET A 124 -5.88 -11.70 -5.99
N GLN A 125 -4.75 -11.00 -5.87
CA GLN A 125 -3.70 -11.22 -4.90
C GLN A 125 -3.41 -9.91 -4.16
N THR A 126 -2.86 -10.02 -2.95
CA THR A 126 -2.37 -8.87 -2.21
C THR A 126 -0.87 -9.00 -2.01
N TYR A 127 -0.12 -7.98 -2.42
CA TYR A 127 1.29 -7.80 -2.10
C TYR A 127 1.40 -6.82 -0.95
N THR A 128 2.10 -7.20 0.13
CA THR A 128 2.29 -6.34 1.30
C THR A 128 3.77 -6.15 1.59
N TYR A 129 4.24 -4.91 1.58
CA TYR A 129 5.65 -4.58 1.81
C TYR A 129 5.80 -3.50 2.87
N LYS A 130 6.68 -3.73 3.83
CA LYS A 130 7.06 -2.73 4.82
C LYS A 130 8.29 -1.97 4.34
N LEU A 131 8.11 -0.68 4.06
CA LEU A 131 9.16 0.20 3.57
C LEU A 131 9.73 1.05 4.71
N GLU A 132 11.03 0.99 4.91
CA GLU A 132 11.75 1.83 5.86
C GLU A 132 12.16 3.15 5.18
N ILE A 133 11.77 4.27 5.77
CA ILE A 133 12.06 5.61 5.22
C ILE A 133 13.32 6.16 5.86
N SER A 134 14.38 6.27 5.07
CA SER A 134 15.66 6.81 5.57
C SER A 134 15.48 8.20 6.20
N PRO A 135 16.09 8.44 7.39
CA PRO A 135 16.10 9.77 8.00
C PRO A 135 16.86 10.83 7.20
N PHE A 136 17.65 10.40 6.21
CA PHE A 136 18.46 11.29 5.36
C PHE A 136 17.74 11.76 4.10
N PHE A 137 16.56 11.21 3.78
CA PHE A 137 15.82 11.68 2.61
C PHE A 137 15.37 13.14 2.79
N PRO A 138 15.43 13.97 1.73
CA PRO A 138 14.93 15.34 1.78
C PRO A 138 13.43 15.42 2.12
N ILE A 139 13.04 16.44 2.88
CA ILE A 139 11.63 16.71 3.22
C ILE A 139 10.98 17.39 2.03
N ARG A 140 10.14 16.65 1.31
CA ARG A 140 9.35 17.14 0.17
C ARG A 140 8.27 16.13 -0.22
N ALA A 141 7.43 16.49 -1.17
CA ALA A 141 6.56 15.55 -1.86
C ALA A 141 7.38 14.71 -2.86
N TYR A 142 6.98 13.46 -3.04
CA TYR A 142 7.56 12.52 -3.97
C TYR A 142 6.46 11.76 -4.69
N ASP A 143 6.67 11.51 -5.96
CA ASP A 143 5.99 10.46 -6.69
C ASP A 143 6.79 9.17 -6.53
N VAL A 144 6.13 8.14 -6.04
CA VAL A 144 6.70 6.81 -5.85
C VAL A 144 6.07 5.88 -6.87
N LYS A 145 6.89 5.44 -7.83
CA LYS A 145 6.52 4.41 -8.79
C LYS A 145 6.80 3.05 -8.18
N TRP A 146 5.86 2.16 -8.26
CA TRP A 146 6.00 0.78 -7.84
C TRP A 146 5.77 -0.17 -8.99
N LYS A 147 6.66 -1.13 -9.15
CA LYS A 147 6.55 -2.19 -10.15
C LYS A 147 6.58 -3.55 -9.49
N LEU A 148 5.68 -4.42 -9.94
CA LEU A 148 5.73 -5.86 -9.73
C LEU A 148 5.82 -6.50 -11.12
N TRP A 149 6.83 -7.33 -11.37
CA TRP A 149 7.04 -7.84 -12.73
C TRP A 149 7.61 -9.26 -12.76
N SER A 150 7.36 -9.93 -13.86
CA SER A 150 7.98 -11.18 -14.30
C SER A 150 8.32 -11.08 -15.79
N GLU A 151 8.67 -12.19 -16.45
CA GLU A 151 8.96 -12.19 -17.91
C GLU A 151 7.80 -11.63 -18.74
N ASN A 152 6.55 -11.97 -18.40
CA ASN A 152 5.37 -11.67 -19.23
C ASN A 152 4.28 -10.89 -18.48
N THR A 153 4.60 -10.35 -17.31
CA THR A 153 3.62 -9.63 -16.48
C THR A 153 4.28 -8.41 -15.86
N GLU A 154 3.64 -7.26 -15.95
CA GLU A 154 4.02 -6.07 -15.21
C GLU A 154 2.78 -5.37 -14.64
N CYS A 155 2.76 -5.20 -13.32
CA CYS A 155 1.86 -4.28 -12.64
C CYS A 155 2.66 -3.03 -12.30
N CYS A 156 2.20 -1.85 -12.70
CA CYS A 156 2.89 -0.60 -12.44
C CYS A 156 1.90 0.48 -12.02
N PHE A 157 2.23 1.17 -10.92
CA PHE A 157 1.43 2.29 -10.43
C PHE A 157 2.32 3.35 -9.80
N ILE A 158 1.78 4.55 -9.68
CA ILE A 158 2.44 5.71 -9.06
C ILE A 158 1.51 6.30 -8.02
N THR A 159 2.03 6.57 -6.83
CA THR A 159 1.31 7.28 -5.77
C THR A 159 2.15 8.41 -5.21
N ALA A 160 1.49 9.48 -4.78
CA ALA A 160 2.15 10.62 -4.17
C ALA A 160 2.27 10.43 -2.65
N ILE A 161 3.44 10.74 -2.09
CA ILE A 161 3.67 10.82 -0.65
C ILE A 161 4.35 12.14 -0.30
N LYS A 162 4.31 12.52 0.98
CA LYS A 162 5.04 13.68 1.49
C LYS A 162 5.89 13.26 2.68
N LEU A 163 7.21 13.40 2.56
CA LEU A 163 8.10 13.20 3.70
C LEU A 163 8.07 14.43 4.62
N VAL A 164 7.99 14.15 5.93
CA VAL A 164 7.96 15.15 7.00
C VAL A 164 9.02 14.85 8.08
N ARG A 165 9.20 15.77 9.03
CA ARG A 165 10.11 15.63 10.18
C ARG A 165 9.56 14.68 11.23
#